data_7b72327cdc05f094901f569517f04a5b
#
_entry.id   7b72327cdc05f094901f569517f04a5b
#
_cell.length_a   1.000
_cell.length_b   1.000
_cell.length_c   1.000
_cell.angle_alpha   90.00
_cell.angle_beta   90.00
_cell.angle_gamma   90.00
#
_symmetry.space_group_name_H-M   'P 1'
#
loop_
_entity.id
_entity.type
_entity.pdbx_description
1 polymer ?
#
loop_
_entity_poly.entity_id
_entity_poly.type
_entity_poly.pdbx_seq_one_letter_code
_entity_poly.pdbx_strand_id
1 'polypeptide(L)'
;QRRCPRDWSGIGGLCCAGLCAKAGRDVLVLEAHHQPGGAAHGFQRQGYHLESGPSLWSGLGRWPSNNPLAQVLRALNQSLEIVPYSTWDVLLPEGDLSVAVGNDGFEAVVGQLRGPAVVEEWRRFIDVLRPIAAAADALPLLSMRPGVDGMAQLLQRGGQLLPHLGAMRHLAGAFGPLV
;
A
#
# COMPACT_ATOMS: atom_id res chain seq x y z
N GLN A 1 4.68 -31.95 13.25
CA GLN A 1 4.88 -30.54 13.61
C GLN A 1 6.01 -29.99 12.72
N ARG A 2 5.67 -29.19 11.72
CA ARG A 2 6.67 -28.44 10.96
C ARG A 2 6.93 -27.16 11.73
N ARG A 3 8.06 -27.10 12.44
CA ARG A 3 8.57 -25.85 13.00
C ARG A 3 8.91 -24.91 11.85
N CYS A 4 8.34 -23.73 11.83
CA CYS A 4 8.81 -22.64 10.98
C CYS A 4 9.99 -21.99 11.70
N PRO A 5 11.23 -22.14 11.23
CA PRO A 5 12.39 -21.69 11.98
C PRO A 5 12.85 -20.35 11.45
N ARG A 6 12.21 -19.27 11.88
CA ARG A 6 12.77 -17.90 11.82
C ARG A 6 11.85 -16.94 12.56
N ASP A 7 12.44 -15.99 13.27
CA ASP A 7 11.86 -14.88 14.01
C ASP A 7 10.95 -14.04 13.10
N TRP A 8 9.63 -14.16 13.28
CA TRP A 8 8.65 -13.65 12.31
C TRP A 8 7.50 -12.91 12.98
N SER A 9 7.80 -12.00 13.88
CA SER A 9 6.77 -11.11 14.40
C SER A 9 6.73 -9.75 13.69
N GLY A 10 7.30 -9.63 12.51
CA GLY A 10 7.00 -8.52 11.62
C GLY A 10 5.56 -8.58 11.12
N ILE A 11 5.06 -7.50 10.51
CA ILE A 11 3.65 -7.38 10.07
C ILE A 11 3.19 -8.60 9.25
N GLY A 12 4.00 -9.08 8.30
CA GLY A 12 3.65 -10.24 7.48
C GLY A 12 3.49 -11.53 8.30
N GLY A 13 4.39 -11.76 9.26
CA GLY A 13 4.32 -12.90 10.17
C GLY A 13 3.10 -12.83 11.09
N LEU A 14 2.82 -11.67 11.67
CA LEU A 14 1.65 -11.44 12.51
C LEU A 14 0.34 -11.61 11.73
N CYS A 15 0.27 -11.11 10.50
CA CYS A 15 -0.88 -11.31 9.61
C CYS A 15 -1.11 -12.81 9.33
N CYS A 16 -0.04 -13.54 9.00
CA CYS A 16 -0.12 -14.98 8.77
C CYS A 16 -0.57 -15.73 10.04
N ALA A 17 0.02 -15.41 11.17
CA ALA A 17 -0.33 -16.00 12.46
C ALA A 17 -1.81 -15.77 12.80
N GLY A 18 -2.30 -14.55 12.65
CA GLY A 18 -3.69 -14.19 12.89
C GLY A 18 -4.66 -14.96 11.99
N LEU A 19 -4.36 -15.05 10.68
CA LEU A 19 -5.20 -15.81 9.74
C LEU A 19 -5.18 -17.31 10.04
N CYS A 20 -4.03 -17.89 10.43
CA CYS A 20 -3.94 -19.29 10.85
C CYS A 20 -4.73 -19.54 12.12
N ALA A 21 -4.63 -18.68 13.13
CA ALA A 21 -5.39 -18.79 14.36
C ALA A 21 -6.91 -18.68 14.10
N LYS A 22 -7.34 -17.75 13.24
CA LYS A 22 -8.74 -17.66 12.80
C LYS A 22 -9.23 -18.94 12.13
N ALA A 23 -8.35 -19.64 11.42
CA ALA A 23 -8.65 -20.93 10.80
C ALA A 23 -8.59 -22.10 11.78
N GLY A 24 -8.54 -21.85 13.10
CA GLY A 24 -8.53 -22.86 14.17
C GLY A 24 -7.20 -23.61 14.30
N ARG A 25 -6.10 -23.01 13.86
CA ARG A 25 -4.76 -23.59 14.04
C ARG A 25 -4.13 -23.09 15.33
N ASP A 26 -3.42 -23.98 16.03
CA ASP A 26 -2.53 -23.58 17.10
C ASP A 26 -1.32 -22.87 16.52
N VAL A 27 -1.10 -21.63 16.94
CA VAL A 27 -0.06 -20.76 16.40
C VAL A 27 0.83 -20.26 17.51
N LEU A 28 2.13 -20.43 17.34
CA LEU A 28 3.17 -19.86 18.18
C LEU A 28 3.99 -18.88 17.33
N VAL A 29 4.04 -17.63 17.74
CA VAL A 29 4.90 -16.60 17.15
C VAL A 29 6.15 -16.47 18.00
N LEU A 30 7.31 -16.60 17.37
CA LEU A 30 8.61 -16.40 18.01
C LEU A 30 9.19 -15.07 17.54
N GLU A 31 9.77 -14.34 18.48
CA GLU A 31 10.43 -13.06 18.22
C GLU A 31 11.79 -13.02 18.92
N ALA A 32 12.83 -12.61 18.19
CA ALA A 32 14.18 -12.47 18.74
C ALA A 32 14.41 -11.07 19.33
N HIS A 33 13.66 -10.08 18.89
CA HIS A 33 13.74 -8.73 19.40
C HIS A 33 12.94 -8.61 20.72
N HIS A 34 13.20 -7.57 21.50
CA HIS A 34 12.50 -7.32 22.76
C HIS A 34 11.00 -6.97 22.58
N GLN A 35 10.57 -6.64 21.37
CA GLN A 35 9.18 -6.34 21.04
C GLN A 35 8.82 -6.81 19.63
N PRO A 36 7.53 -7.18 19.38
CA PRO A 36 7.05 -7.56 18.07
C PRO A 36 6.90 -6.34 17.16
N GLY A 37 6.74 -6.60 15.85
CA GLY A 37 6.47 -5.59 14.83
C GLY A 37 7.50 -5.55 13.70
N GLY A 38 8.68 -6.12 13.89
CA GLY A 38 9.76 -6.06 12.91
C GLY A 38 10.15 -4.62 12.62
N ALA A 39 10.24 -4.22 11.36
CA ALA A 39 10.54 -2.84 10.97
C ALA A 39 9.45 -1.82 11.36
N ALA A 40 8.25 -2.29 11.71
CA ALA A 40 7.12 -1.42 12.10
C ALA A 40 6.98 -1.27 13.61
N HIS A 41 8.02 -1.58 14.39
CA HIS A 41 7.98 -1.34 15.83
C HIS A 41 8.17 0.14 16.15
N GLY A 42 7.47 0.60 17.22
CA GLY A 42 7.69 1.92 17.81
C GLY A 42 8.62 1.85 19.00
N PHE A 43 9.23 2.97 19.37
CA PHE A 43 10.05 3.09 20.57
C PHE A 43 9.88 4.48 21.21
N GLN A 44 10.26 4.59 22.47
CA GLN A 44 10.24 5.87 23.17
C GLN A 44 11.67 6.39 23.40
N ARG A 45 11.85 7.67 23.18
CA ARG A 45 13.10 8.37 23.48
C ARG A 45 12.82 9.78 23.98
N GLN A 46 13.30 10.09 25.17
CA GLN A 46 13.15 11.43 25.79
C GLN A 46 11.69 11.90 25.88
N GLY A 47 10.74 10.97 26.13
CA GLY A 47 9.31 11.27 26.22
C GLY A 47 8.55 11.32 24.89
N TYR A 48 9.27 11.18 23.75
CA TYR A 48 8.67 11.12 22.42
C TYR A 48 8.44 9.67 21.99
N HIS A 49 7.31 9.43 21.33
CA HIS A 49 7.05 8.19 20.62
C HIS A 49 7.58 8.33 19.18
N LEU A 50 8.44 7.41 18.81
CA LEU A 50 9.10 7.38 17.50
C LEU A 50 8.84 6.03 16.84
N GLU A 51 8.86 6.02 15.52
CA GLU A 51 8.71 4.81 14.72
C GLU A 51 10.05 4.44 14.07
N SER A 52 10.31 3.13 14.04
CA SER A 52 11.55 2.59 13.49
C SER A 52 11.55 2.52 11.97
N GLY A 53 10.37 2.50 11.38
CA GLY A 53 10.17 2.27 9.95
C GLY A 53 8.97 3.03 9.41
N PRO A 54 7.92 2.34 8.94
CA PRO A 54 6.80 2.99 8.26
C PRO A 54 6.00 3.85 9.23
N SER A 55 5.91 5.14 8.92
CA SER A 55 5.13 6.13 9.68
C SER A 55 3.83 6.52 8.97
N LEU A 56 3.71 6.25 7.67
CA LEU A 56 2.54 6.57 6.86
C LEU A 56 1.90 5.30 6.32
N TRP A 57 0.59 5.14 6.57
CA TRP A 57 -0.15 3.92 6.25
C TRP A 57 -1.29 4.20 5.28
N SER A 58 -0.98 4.23 3.98
CA SER A 58 -1.98 4.49 2.96
C SER A 58 -3.04 3.38 2.90
N GLY A 59 -4.30 3.77 2.84
CA GLY A 59 -5.42 2.85 2.62
C GLY A 59 -5.92 2.11 3.86
N LEU A 60 -5.42 2.40 5.07
CA LEU A 60 -5.96 1.81 6.30
C LEU A 60 -7.23 2.52 6.80
N GLY A 61 -7.37 3.82 6.54
CA GLY A 61 -8.45 4.65 7.09
C GLY A 61 -9.78 4.58 6.34
N ARG A 62 -9.88 3.82 5.25
CA ARG A 62 -11.13 3.74 4.46
C ARG A 62 -11.38 2.36 3.89
N TRP A 63 -12.64 2.09 3.58
CA TRP A 63 -13.05 0.87 2.89
C TRP A 63 -13.98 1.23 1.70
N PRO A 64 -13.87 0.56 0.53
CA PRO A 64 -12.95 -0.54 0.21
C PRO A 64 -11.49 -0.08 0.12
N SER A 65 -10.56 -1.00 0.38
CA SER A 65 -9.12 -0.74 0.35
C SER A 65 -8.36 -1.87 -0.32
N ASN A 66 -7.40 -1.53 -1.16
CA ASN A 66 -6.45 -2.46 -1.76
C ASN A 66 -5.22 -2.70 -0.88
N ASN A 67 -5.11 -2.01 0.27
CA ASN A 67 -4.05 -2.26 1.23
C ASN A 67 -4.20 -3.68 1.83
N PRO A 68 -3.16 -4.55 1.68
CA PRO A 68 -3.23 -5.93 2.17
C PRO A 68 -3.46 -6.03 3.68
N LEU A 69 -2.86 -5.12 4.46
CA LEU A 69 -3.06 -5.10 5.91
C LEU A 69 -4.50 -4.76 6.27
N ALA A 70 -5.12 -3.79 5.59
CA ALA A 70 -6.54 -3.47 5.79
C ALA A 70 -7.43 -4.68 5.51
N GLN A 71 -7.14 -5.46 4.48
CA GLN A 71 -7.89 -6.66 4.15
C GLN A 71 -7.73 -7.76 5.21
N VAL A 72 -6.51 -7.95 5.74
CA VAL A 72 -6.25 -8.90 6.83
C VAL A 72 -6.95 -8.47 8.11
N LEU A 73 -6.84 -7.21 8.51
CA LEU A 73 -7.52 -6.68 9.70
C LEU A 73 -9.03 -6.90 9.61
N ARG A 74 -9.63 -6.59 8.47
CA ARG A 74 -11.06 -6.86 8.24
C ARG A 74 -11.38 -8.35 8.30
N ALA A 75 -10.55 -9.20 7.68
CA ALA A 75 -10.73 -10.64 7.76
C ALA A 75 -10.66 -11.16 9.20
N LEU A 76 -9.88 -10.53 10.06
CA LEU A 76 -9.74 -10.86 11.49
C LEU A 76 -10.81 -10.18 12.36
N ASN A 77 -11.70 -9.35 11.81
CA ASN A 77 -12.65 -8.50 12.55
C ASN A 77 -11.92 -7.56 13.53
N GLN A 78 -10.77 -7.05 13.11
CA GLN A 78 -9.98 -6.08 13.89
C GLN A 78 -10.05 -4.70 13.24
N SER A 79 -10.03 -3.67 14.07
CA SER A 79 -9.90 -2.28 13.65
C SER A 79 -8.73 -1.63 14.36
N LEU A 80 -8.13 -0.66 13.70
CA LEU A 80 -7.11 0.21 14.28
C LEU A 80 -7.69 1.59 14.49
N GLU A 81 -7.28 2.25 15.55
CA GLU A 81 -7.45 3.68 15.70
C GLU A 81 -6.51 4.38 14.71
N ILE A 82 -7.07 5.21 13.84
CA ILE A 82 -6.34 5.84 12.75
C ILE A 82 -6.59 7.33 12.81
N VAL A 83 -5.52 8.10 12.79
CA VAL A 83 -5.57 9.54 12.64
C VAL A 83 -5.29 9.89 11.17
N PRO A 84 -6.32 10.29 10.40
CA PRO A 84 -6.11 10.73 9.03
C PRO A 84 -5.45 12.10 9.02
N TYR A 85 -4.55 12.32 8.09
CA TYR A 85 -4.01 13.64 7.81
C TYR A 85 -4.52 14.13 6.44
N SER A 86 -4.74 15.42 6.33
CA SER A 86 -5.24 16.06 5.11
C SER A 86 -4.18 16.84 4.36
N THR A 87 -3.08 17.16 5.02
CA THR A 87 -1.94 17.90 4.47
C THR A 87 -0.65 17.32 4.98
N TRP A 88 0.41 17.54 4.25
CA TRP A 88 1.79 17.30 4.66
C TRP A 88 2.67 18.44 4.21
N ASP A 89 3.69 18.75 4.98
CA ASP A 89 4.61 19.81 4.67
C ASP A 89 5.87 19.24 4.03
N VAL A 90 6.31 19.86 2.95
CA VAL A 90 7.54 19.53 2.23
C VAL A 90 8.49 20.70 2.38
N LEU A 91 9.61 20.46 3.03
CA LEU A 91 10.64 21.47 3.26
C LEU A 91 11.67 21.38 2.14
N LEU A 92 11.76 22.41 1.32
CA LEU A 92 12.67 22.50 0.18
C LEU A 92 13.61 23.72 0.36
N PRO A 93 14.80 23.71 -0.24
CA PRO A 93 15.67 24.88 -0.26
C PRO A 93 15.01 26.12 -0.88
N GLU A 94 14.08 25.92 -1.80
CA GLU A 94 13.33 26.96 -2.49
C GLU A 94 12.17 27.55 -1.68
N GLY A 95 11.80 26.89 -0.58
CA GLY A 95 10.72 27.30 0.31
C GLY A 95 9.86 26.14 0.78
N ASP A 96 9.14 26.36 1.87
CA ASP A 96 8.27 25.38 2.49
C ASP A 96 6.93 25.33 1.75
N LEU A 97 6.43 24.12 1.54
CA LEU A 97 5.19 23.85 0.83
C LEU A 97 4.26 23.02 1.72
N SER A 98 3.00 23.43 1.84
CA SER A 98 1.94 22.59 2.41
C SER A 98 1.13 21.98 1.28
N VAL A 99 1.18 20.66 1.18
CA VAL A 99 0.55 19.89 0.11
C VAL A 99 -0.69 19.18 0.66
N ALA A 100 -1.86 19.50 0.13
CA ALA A 100 -3.06 18.76 0.44
C ALA A 100 -2.99 17.33 -0.12
N VAL A 101 -3.49 16.37 0.65
CA VAL A 101 -3.53 14.97 0.23
C VAL A 101 -4.50 14.82 -0.95
N GLY A 102 -4.02 14.24 -2.04
CA GLY A 102 -4.78 14.04 -3.27
C GLY A 102 -4.18 14.77 -4.47
N ASN A 103 -4.68 14.45 -5.66
CA ASN A 103 -4.16 15.00 -6.90
C ASN A 103 -4.36 16.52 -7.03
N ASP A 104 -5.55 17.00 -6.66
CA ASP A 104 -5.90 18.43 -6.80
C ASP A 104 -4.99 19.32 -5.95
N GLY A 105 -4.64 18.86 -4.74
CA GLY A 105 -3.70 19.56 -3.88
C GLY A 105 -2.31 19.64 -4.49
N PHE A 106 -1.85 18.57 -5.11
CA PHE A 106 -0.56 18.54 -5.79
C PHE A 106 -0.54 19.44 -7.04
N GLU A 107 -1.61 19.46 -7.85
CA GLU A 107 -1.74 20.35 -8.99
C GLU A 107 -1.66 21.82 -8.60
N ALA A 108 -2.32 22.19 -7.50
CA ALA A 108 -2.29 23.58 -7.00
C ALA A 108 -0.85 24.00 -6.66
N VAL A 109 -0.12 23.16 -5.95
CA VAL A 109 1.28 23.44 -5.57
C VAL A 109 2.20 23.50 -6.80
N VAL A 110 2.08 22.55 -7.72
CA VAL A 110 2.88 22.53 -8.96
C VAL A 110 2.57 23.77 -9.79
N GLY A 111 1.30 24.18 -9.88
CA GLY A 111 0.89 25.39 -10.60
C GLY A 111 1.51 26.67 -10.02
N GLN A 112 1.57 26.77 -8.70
CA GLN A 112 2.21 27.90 -8.02
C GLN A 112 3.72 27.95 -8.26
N LEU A 113 4.40 26.79 -8.22
CA LEU A 113 5.85 26.72 -8.34
C LEU A 113 6.38 26.80 -9.76
N ARG A 114 5.69 26.17 -10.70
CA ARG A 114 6.20 25.92 -12.08
C ARG A 114 5.28 26.46 -13.17
N GLY A 115 4.12 26.98 -12.79
CA GLY A 115 3.16 27.55 -13.72
C GLY A 115 2.24 26.54 -14.40
N PRO A 116 1.28 27.04 -15.20
CA PRO A 116 0.19 26.23 -15.76
C PRO A 116 0.65 25.18 -16.79
N ALA A 117 1.75 25.41 -17.49
CA ALA A 117 2.25 24.45 -18.48
C ALA A 117 2.62 23.10 -17.83
N VAL A 118 3.28 23.13 -16.66
CA VAL A 118 3.64 21.91 -15.95
C VAL A 118 2.42 21.22 -15.33
N VAL A 119 1.39 21.98 -14.95
CA VAL A 119 0.12 21.36 -14.51
C VAL A 119 -0.54 20.59 -15.65
N GLU A 120 -0.48 21.10 -16.88
CA GLU A 120 -1.04 20.42 -18.04
C GLU A 120 -0.24 19.14 -18.39
N GLU A 121 1.07 19.17 -18.26
CA GLU A 121 1.91 17.97 -18.39
C GLU A 121 1.56 16.93 -17.32
N TRP A 122 1.39 17.37 -16.07
CA TRP A 122 0.98 16.50 -14.97
C TRP A 122 -0.39 15.85 -15.22
N ARG A 123 -1.36 16.60 -15.71
CA ARG A 123 -2.69 16.07 -16.04
C ARG A 123 -2.60 15.00 -17.12
N ARG A 124 -1.85 15.25 -18.20
CA ARG A 124 -1.63 14.26 -19.25
C ARG A 124 -0.99 12.99 -18.71
N PHE A 125 -0.01 13.13 -17.82
CA PHE A 125 0.61 12.01 -17.14
C PHE A 125 -0.38 11.22 -16.28
N ILE A 126 -1.18 11.88 -15.47
CA ILE A 126 -2.22 11.24 -14.64
C ILE A 126 -3.27 10.54 -15.50
N ASP A 127 -3.66 11.11 -16.63
CA ASP A 127 -4.62 10.48 -17.55
C ASP A 127 -4.10 9.18 -18.15
N VAL A 128 -2.79 9.09 -18.41
CA VAL A 128 -2.14 7.82 -18.80
C VAL A 128 -2.07 6.84 -17.64
N LEU A 129 -1.76 7.30 -16.42
CA LEU A 129 -1.60 6.44 -15.26
C LEU A 129 -2.92 5.89 -14.70
N ARG A 130 -3.99 6.66 -14.76
CA ARG A 130 -5.29 6.30 -14.17
C ARG A 130 -5.81 4.93 -14.65
N PRO A 131 -5.87 4.63 -15.95
CA PRO A 131 -6.29 3.32 -16.42
C PRO A 131 -5.32 2.19 -16.04
N ILE A 132 -4.01 2.49 -15.92
CA ILE A 132 -3.00 1.53 -15.47
C ILE A 132 -3.20 1.20 -13.99
N ALA A 133 -3.42 2.22 -13.16
CA ALA A 133 -3.71 2.03 -11.73
C ALA A 133 -5.01 1.22 -11.54
N ALA A 134 -6.07 1.54 -12.30
CA ALA A 134 -7.33 0.78 -12.24
C ALA A 134 -7.13 -0.68 -12.67
N ALA A 135 -6.29 -0.95 -13.67
CA ALA A 135 -5.93 -2.31 -14.05
C ALA A 135 -5.16 -3.05 -12.96
N ALA A 136 -4.21 -2.37 -12.31
CA ALA A 136 -3.47 -2.94 -11.18
C ALA A 136 -4.37 -3.23 -9.98
N ASP A 137 -5.31 -2.33 -9.67
CA ASP A 137 -6.29 -2.50 -8.59
C ASP A 137 -7.27 -3.66 -8.85
N ALA A 138 -7.57 -3.96 -10.11
CA ALA A 138 -8.41 -5.09 -10.49
C ALA A 138 -7.70 -6.45 -10.36
N LEU A 139 -6.37 -6.48 -10.28
CA LEU A 139 -5.60 -7.72 -10.12
C LEU A 139 -5.80 -8.31 -8.72
N PRO A 140 -6.22 -9.59 -8.59
CA PRO A 140 -6.29 -10.24 -7.30
C PRO A 140 -4.90 -10.37 -6.68
N LEU A 141 -4.74 -10.03 -5.41
CA LEU A 141 -3.45 -10.15 -4.70
C LEU A 141 -2.84 -11.55 -4.79
N LEU A 142 -3.67 -12.60 -4.76
CA LEU A 142 -3.22 -13.99 -4.92
C LEU A 142 -2.68 -14.30 -6.32
N SER A 143 -3.08 -13.55 -7.35
CA SER A 143 -2.58 -13.77 -8.71
C SER A 143 -1.10 -13.42 -8.87
N MET A 144 -0.55 -12.63 -7.96
CA MET A 144 0.89 -12.33 -7.90
C MET A 144 1.72 -13.50 -7.34
N ARG A 145 1.07 -14.54 -6.81
CA ARG A 145 1.74 -15.74 -6.34
C ARG A 145 1.92 -16.74 -7.48
N PRO A 146 3.15 -17.18 -7.79
CA PRO A 146 3.37 -18.22 -8.80
C PRO A 146 2.75 -19.54 -8.32
N GLY A 147 1.93 -20.16 -9.16
CA GLY A 147 1.31 -21.45 -8.87
C GLY A 147 -0.11 -21.58 -9.39
N VAL A 148 -0.67 -22.79 -9.22
CA VAL A 148 -2.02 -23.15 -9.71
C VAL A 148 -3.11 -22.28 -9.07
N ASP A 149 -2.94 -21.92 -7.80
CA ASP A 149 -3.90 -21.11 -7.05
C ASP A 149 -4.00 -19.69 -7.60
N GLY A 150 -2.84 -19.07 -7.94
CA GLY A 150 -2.80 -17.75 -8.58
C GLY A 150 -3.46 -17.77 -9.96
N MET A 151 -3.20 -18.82 -10.75
CA MET A 151 -3.83 -18.99 -12.06
C MET A 151 -5.34 -19.21 -11.95
N ALA A 152 -5.79 -20.01 -10.99
CA ALA A 152 -7.24 -20.23 -10.74
C ALA A 152 -7.95 -18.92 -10.38
N GLN A 153 -7.33 -18.06 -9.56
CA GLN A 153 -7.87 -16.74 -9.22
C GLN A 153 -7.94 -15.79 -10.43
N LEU A 154 -6.93 -15.83 -11.30
CA LEU A 154 -6.94 -15.05 -12.55
C LEU A 154 -8.07 -15.53 -13.48
N LEU A 155 -8.29 -16.82 -13.60
CA LEU A 155 -9.36 -17.38 -14.41
C LEU A 155 -10.75 -17.03 -13.85
N GLN A 156 -10.94 -17.14 -12.52
CA GLN A 156 -12.22 -16.80 -11.86
C GLN A 156 -12.59 -15.32 -11.99
N ARG A 157 -11.60 -14.43 -11.96
CA ARG A 157 -11.81 -12.98 -12.00
C ARG A 157 -11.43 -12.33 -13.32
N GLY A 158 -11.00 -13.12 -14.31
CA GLY A 158 -10.52 -12.63 -15.60
C GLY A 158 -11.53 -11.73 -16.33
N GLY A 159 -12.82 -11.94 -16.13
CA GLY A 159 -13.86 -11.06 -16.66
C GLY A 159 -13.77 -9.61 -16.15
N GLN A 160 -13.28 -9.39 -14.94
CA GLN A 160 -13.07 -8.05 -14.38
C GLN A 160 -11.86 -7.33 -14.99
N LEU A 161 -10.93 -8.08 -15.59
CA LEU A 161 -9.74 -7.54 -16.24
C LEU A 161 -9.99 -7.13 -17.70
N LEU A 162 -11.05 -7.64 -18.34
CA LEU A 162 -11.35 -7.37 -19.74
C LEU A 162 -11.37 -5.87 -20.09
N PRO A 163 -12.03 -4.99 -19.30
CA PRO A 163 -12.04 -3.55 -19.59
C PRO A 163 -10.66 -2.89 -19.52
N HIS A 164 -9.70 -3.53 -18.83
CA HIS A 164 -8.38 -2.97 -18.55
C HIS A 164 -7.26 -3.55 -19.44
N LEU A 165 -7.57 -4.51 -20.33
CA LEU A 165 -6.57 -5.16 -21.18
C LEU A 165 -5.74 -4.16 -22.01
N GLY A 166 -6.38 -3.09 -22.50
CA GLY A 166 -5.70 -2.03 -23.26
C GLY A 166 -4.63 -1.30 -22.43
N ALA A 167 -4.90 -1.06 -21.16
CA ALA A 167 -3.97 -0.40 -20.23
C ALA A 167 -2.88 -1.35 -19.74
N MET A 168 -3.16 -2.64 -19.61
CA MET A 168 -2.21 -3.65 -19.10
C MET A 168 -0.97 -3.81 -20.00
N ARG A 169 -1.07 -3.49 -21.29
CA ARG A 169 0.09 -3.49 -22.20
C ARG A 169 1.21 -2.55 -21.73
N HIS A 170 0.86 -1.47 -21.03
CA HIS A 170 1.82 -0.50 -20.51
C HIS A 170 2.53 -0.99 -19.24
N LEU A 171 1.99 -1.99 -18.54
CA LEU A 171 2.62 -2.59 -17.35
C LEU A 171 3.85 -3.43 -17.70
N ALA A 172 3.96 -3.91 -18.93
CA ALA A 172 5.09 -4.72 -19.40
C ALA A 172 6.19 -3.90 -20.09
N GLY A 173 5.99 -2.60 -20.28
CA GLY A 173 6.90 -1.70 -20.97
C GLY A 173 7.77 -0.85 -20.05
N ALA A 174 8.75 -0.18 -20.65
CA ALA A 174 9.50 0.85 -19.96
C ALA A 174 8.61 2.09 -19.73
N PHE A 175 8.76 2.71 -18.56
CA PHE A 175 7.93 3.86 -18.15
C PHE A 175 8.28 5.14 -18.96
N GLY A 176 9.55 5.31 -19.36
CA GLY A 176 10.03 6.49 -20.05
C GLY A 176 9.27 6.91 -21.32
N PRO A 177 8.82 5.98 -22.20
CA PRO A 177 8.03 6.34 -23.37
C PRO A 177 6.60 6.80 -23.10
N LEU A 178 6.14 6.75 -21.85
CA LEU A 178 4.78 7.15 -21.44
C LEU A 178 4.70 8.63 -21.01
N VAL A 179 5.86 9.28 -20.88
CA VAL A 179 6.00 10.67 -20.38
C VAL A 179 6.38 11.61 -21.52
#